data_3dffb45c047e95c0e397f79b1f3ac9f1
#
_entry.id   3dffb45c047e95c0e397f79b1f3ac9f1
#
_cell.length_a   1.000
_cell.length_b   1.000
_cell.length_c   1.000
_cell.angle_alpha   90.00
_cell.angle_beta   90.00
_cell.angle_gamma   90.00
#
_symmetry.space_group_name_H-M   'P 1'
#
loop_
_entity.id
_entity.type
_entity.pdbx_description
1 polymer ?
#
loop_
_entity_poly.entity_id
_entity_poly.type
_entity_poly.pdbx_seq_one_letter_code
_entity_poly.pdbx_strand_id
1 'polypeptide(L)'
;FRGNDPVREAIHTAFLYHAVQAGMTMGIVNAGQLGVYAEIPKDLLERVEDVILNRRPDATERLVTFAESYKAEGKTATEDLAWRNAPVGGRLKHALVRGITQYIVEDTEEARQGFERPIQV
;
A
#
# COMPACT_ATOMS: atom_id res chain seq x y z
N PHE A 1 5.82 11.79 2.73
CA PHE A 1 4.90 11.33 1.66
C PHE A 1 3.66 10.61 2.20
N ARG A 2 3.02 11.16 3.22
CA ARG A 2 1.69 10.68 3.65
C ARG A 2 0.69 10.99 2.52
N GLY A 3 -0.11 9.99 2.14
CA GLY A 3 -1.10 10.14 1.05
C GLY A 3 -0.58 9.89 -0.37
N ASN A 4 0.69 9.47 -0.51
CA ASN A 4 1.27 9.00 -1.77
C ASN A 4 1.97 7.67 -1.52
N ASP A 5 1.18 6.61 -1.43
CA ASP A 5 1.67 5.27 -1.07
C ASP A 5 2.65 4.69 -2.09
N PRO A 6 2.49 4.86 -3.41
CA PRO A 6 3.47 4.36 -4.38
C PRO A 6 4.87 4.97 -4.21
N VAL A 7 4.95 6.27 -3.96
CA VAL A 7 6.23 6.94 -3.71
C VAL A 7 6.85 6.47 -2.39
N ARG A 8 6.03 6.27 -1.35
CA ARG A 8 6.50 5.71 -0.06
C ARG A 8 7.04 4.30 -0.22
N GLU A 9 6.31 3.44 -0.94
CA GLU A 9 6.73 2.07 -1.23
C GLU A 9 8.07 2.04 -1.97
N ALA A 10 8.22 2.90 -2.99
CA ALA A 10 9.48 3.03 -3.72
C ALA A 10 10.64 3.48 -2.83
N ILE A 11 10.41 4.48 -1.94
CA ILE A 11 11.41 4.95 -0.98
C ILE A 11 11.81 3.82 -0.02
N HIS A 12 10.85 3.10 0.56
CA HIS A 12 11.14 2.00 1.48
C HIS A 12 11.91 0.87 0.78
N THR A 13 11.49 0.51 -0.42
CA THR A 13 12.12 -0.56 -1.20
C THR A 13 13.56 -0.21 -1.57
N ALA A 14 13.79 1.00 -2.12
CA ALA A 14 15.13 1.45 -2.48
C ALA A 14 16.03 1.61 -1.26
N PHE A 15 15.51 2.17 -0.15
CA PHE A 15 16.28 2.28 1.10
C PHE A 15 16.72 0.91 1.60
N LEU A 16 15.81 -0.06 1.68
CA LEU A 16 16.14 -1.40 2.16
C LEU A 16 17.15 -2.09 1.26
N TYR A 17 17.02 -1.95 -0.05
CA TYR A 17 18.00 -2.49 -0.99
C TYR A 17 19.41 -1.98 -0.69
N HIS A 18 19.60 -0.67 -0.59
CA HIS A 18 20.91 -0.08 -0.30
C HIS A 18 21.38 -0.36 1.12
N ALA A 19 20.50 -0.35 2.12
CA ALA A 19 20.83 -0.64 3.50
C ALA A 19 21.33 -2.08 3.70
N VAL A 20 20.69 -3.06 3.04
CA VAL A 20 21.13 -4.46 3.05
C VAL A 20 22.51 -4.60 2.39
N GLN A 21 22.74 -3.92 1.25
CA GLN A 21 24.05 -3.90 0.61
C GLN A 21 25.14 -3.27 1.51
N ALA A 22 24.76 -2.31 2.35
CA ALA A 22 25.63 -1.69 3.34
C ALA A 22 25.81 -2.50 4.64
N GLY A 23 25.21 -3.69 4.74
CA GLY A 23 25.37 -4.61 5.87
C GLY A 23 24.23 -4.63 6.88
N MET A 24 23.08 -4.03 6.59
CA MET A 24 21.89 -4.16 7.44
C MET A 24 21.41 -5.61 7.42
N THR A 25 21.23 -6.22 8.60
CA THR A 25 20.81 -7.62 8.73
C THR A 25 19.39 -7.78 9.22
N MET A 26 18.79 -6.73 9.79
CA MET A 26 17.45 -6.79 10.39
C MET A 26 16.76 -5.43 10.25
N GLY A 27 15.45 -5.45 9.97
CA GLY A 27 14.63 -4.24 9.90
C GLY A 27 13.18 -4.56 10.22
N ILE A 28 12.48 -3.61 10.83
CA ILE A 28 11.04 -3.69 11.07
C ILE A 28 10.35 -3.00 9.89
N VAL A 29 9.54 -3.74 9.15
CA VAL A 29 8.89 -3.27 7.93
C VAL A 29 7.44 -3.73 7.85
N ASN A 30 6.62 -3.00 7.12
CA ASN A 30 5.30 -3.50 6.70
C ASN A 30 5.49 -4.30 5.40
N ALA A 31 5.45 -5.62 5.49
CA ALA A 31 5.68 -6.51 4.35
C ALA A 31 4.70 -6.28 3.18
N GLY A 32 3.48 -5.83 3.47
CA GLY A 32 2.49 -5.51 2.44
C GLY A 32 2.75 -4.21 1.66
N GLN A 33 3.74 -3.42 2.10
CA GLN A 33 4.14 -2.14 1.48
C GLN A 33 5.56 -2.15 0.93
N LEU A 34 6.10 -3.32 0.67
CA LEU A 34 7.40 -3.49 0.02
C LEU A 34 7.22 -3.98 -1.40
N GLY A 35 7.84 -3.29 -2.34
CA GLY A 35 7.94 -3.68 -3.73
C GLY A 35 9.23 -4.46 -4.04
N VAL A 36 9.39 -4.81 -5.31
CA VAL A 36 10.65 -5.34 -5.84
C VAL A 36 11.46 -4.18 -6.42
N TYR A 37 12.70 -4.03 -5.96
CA TYR A 37 13.58 -2.92 -6.39
C TYR A 37 13.68 -2.78 -7.92
N ALA A 38 13.83 -3.90 -8.64
CA ALA A 38 13.94 -3.92 -10.08
C ALA A 38 12.64 -3.52 -10.83
N GLU A 39 11.50 -3.53 -10.15
CA GLU A 39 10.20 -3.17 -10.71
C GLU A 39 9.84 -1.69 -10.49
N ILE A 40 10.64 -0.95 -9.71
CA ILE A 40 10.43 0.48 -9.51
C ILE A 40 10.67 1.20 -10.85
N PRO A 41 9.72 2.04 -11.32
CA PRO A 41 9.91 2.84 -12.54
C PRO A 41 11.19 3.67 -12.46
N LYS A 42 12.00 3.64 -13.52
CA LYS A 42 13.33 4.26 -13.54
C LYS A 42 13.32 5.74 -13.15
N ASP A 43 12.31 6.48 -13.62
CA ASP A 43 12.17 7.91 -13.33
C ASP A 43 11.90 8.19 -11.84
N LEU A 44 11.15 7.32 -11.20
CA LEU A 44 10.89 7.38 -9.76
C LEU A 44 12.12 6.93 -8.98
N LEU A 45 12.74 5.82 -9.39
CA LEU A 45 13.92 5.25 -8.73
C LEU A 45 15.08 6.24 -8.68
N GLU A 46 15.40 6.90 -9.80
CA GLU A 46 16.46 7.91 -9.85
C GLU A 46 16.25 9.01 -8.80
N ARG A 47 15.02 9.57 -8.73
CA ARG A 47 14.71 10.64 -7.78
C ARG A 47 14.72 10.18 -6.33
N VAL A 48 14.24 8.98 -6.09
CA VAL A 48 14.28 8.35 -4.76
C VAL A 48 15.72 8.11 -4.31
N GLU A 49 16.55 7.57 -5.17
CA GLU A 49 17.97 7.34 -4.86
C GLU A 49 18.76 8.64 -4.69
N ASP A 50 18.47 9.67 -5.48
CA ASP A 50 19.07 10.99 -5.31
C ASP A 50 18.86 11.52 -3.88
N VAL A 51 17.66 11.27 -3.30
CA VAL A 51 17.35 11.65 -1.91
C VAL A 51 18.04 10.73 -0.91
N ILE A 52 17.90 9.41 -1.05
CA ILE A 52 18.41 8.43 -0.08
C ILE A 52 19.94 8.49 0.01
N LEU A 53 20.61 8.63 -1.13
CA LEU A 53 22.07 8.66 -1.22
C LEU A 53 22.66 10.06 -1.19
N ASN A 54 21.80 11.08 -1.02
CA ASN A 54 22.21 12.49 -0.99
C ASN A 54 23.10 12.89 -2.19
N ARG A 55 22.69 12.47 -3.40
CA ARG A 55 23.49 12.70 -4.62
C ARG A 55 23.45 14.14 -5.11
N ARG A 56 22.41 14.91 -4.72
CA ARG A 56 22.13 16.25 -5.23
C ARG A 56 21.54 17.15 -4.16
N PRO A 57 21.85 18.44 -4.14
CA PRO A 57 21.28 19.38 -3.18
C PRO A 57 19.79 19.65 -3.39
N ASP A 58 19.28 19.53 -4.63
CA ASP A 58 17.89 19.72 -5.03
C ASP A 58 17.06 18.42 -5.05
N ALA A 59 17.61 17.31 -4.58
CA ALA A 59 16.99 15.97 -4.66
C ALA A 59 15.59 15.94 -4.05
N THR A 60 15.41 16.52 -2.87
CA THR A 60 14.12 16.53 -2.16
C THR A 60 13.05 17.30 -2.94
N GLU A 61 13.38 18.48 -3.46
CA GLU A 61 12.46 19.31 -4.23
C GLU A 61 12.02 18.60 -5.52
N ARG A 62 12.95 18.00 -6.23
CA ARG A 62 12.69 17.20 -7.44
C ARG A 62 11.74 16.02 -7.15
N LEU A 63 11.95 15.31 -6.05
CA LEU A 63 11.08 14.20 -5.68
C LEU A 63 9.70 14.67 -5.27
N VAL A 64 9.58 15.77 -4.53
CA VAL A 64 8.29 16.36 -4.12
C VAL A 64 7.49 16.79 -5.36
N THR A 65 8.09 17.56 -6.25
CA THR A 65 7.44 18.02 -7.49
C THR A 65 7.01 16.84 -8.36
N PHE A 66 7.87 15.84 -8.49
CA PHE A 66 7.53 14.63 -9.24
C PHE A 66 6.37 13.86 -8.58
N ALA A 67 6.36 13.75 -7.25
CA ALA A 67 5.32 13.03 -6.52
C ALA A 67 3.94 13.68 -6.63
N GLU A 68 3.86 15.01 -6.81
CA GLU A 68 2.60 15.73 -7.05
C GLU A 68 1.99 15.35 -8.41
N SER A 69 2.82 15.17 -9.43
CA SER A 69 2.41 14.73 -10.76
C SER A 69 2.27 13.21 -10.88
N TYR A 70 3.02 12.47 -10.08
CA TYR A 70 3.00 11.02 -9.99
C TYR A 70 1.79 10.58 -9.16
N LYS A 71 0.60 10.91 -9.63
CA LYS A 71 -0.60 10.20 -9.23
C LYS A 71 -0.48 8.83 -9.87
N ALA A 72 -0.42 7.82 -9.02
CA ALA A 72 -0.33 6.46 -9.46
C ALA A 72 -1.18 6.17 -10.70
N GLU A 73 -0.58 6.12 -11.86
CA GLU A 73 -1.00 5.24 -12.96
C GLU A 73 -0.76 3.78 -12.55
N GLY A 74 -0.50 3.57 -11.30
CA GLY A 74 -0.25 2.30 -10.74
C GLY A 74 -1.41 1.91 -9.87
N LYS A 75 -1.98 0.80 -10.23
CA LYS A 75 -2.95 0.05 -9.43
C LYS A 75 -4.07 0.97 -8.90
N THR A 76 -4.89 1.53 -9.76
CA THR A 76 -6.25 1.08 -9.72
C THR A 76 -6.13 -0.45 -9.79
N ALA A 77 -5.88 -1.10 -8.66
CA ALA A 77 -6.54 -2.35 -8.45
C ALA A 77 -7.97 -2.01 -8.85
N THR A 78 -8.39 -2.39 -10.02
CA THR A 78 -9.79 -2.65 -10.28
C THR A 78 -10.13 -3.47 -9.07
N GLU A 79 -10.81 -2.85 -8.10
CA GLU A 79 -11.24 -3.57 -6.91
C GLU A 79 -11.94 -4.77 -7.49
N ASP A 80 -11.32 -5.92 -7.36
CA ASP A 80 -11.95 -7.15 -7.79
C ASP A 80 -13.13 -7.34 -6.85
N LEU A 81 -14.26 -6.77 -7.26
CA LEU A 81 -15.52 -6.83 -6.52
C LEU A 81 -16.19 -8.21 -6.65
N ALA A 82 -15.52 -9.20 -7.27
CA ALA A 82 -16.04 -10.55 -7.39
C ALA A 82 -16.38 -11.14 -6.00
N TRP A 83 -15.63 -10.76 -4.96
CA TRP A 83 -15.93 -11.16 -3.58
C TRP A 83 -17.26 -10.63 -3.05
N ARG A 84 -17.81 -9.55 -3.63
CA ARG A 84 -19.14 -9.02 -3.25
C ARG A 84 -20.28 -9.97 -3.63
N ASN A 85 -20.06 -10.89 -4.54
CA ASN A 85 -21.04 -11.91 -4.93
C ASN A 85 -21.10 -13.08 -3.92
N ALA A 86 -20.20 -13.13 -2.93
CA ALA A 86 -20.21 -14.15 -1.90
C ALA A 86 -21.33 -13.91 -0.86
N PRO A 87 -21.77 -14.95 -0.13
CA PRO A 87 -22.67 -14.80 1.01
C PRO A 87 -22.07 -13.81 2.04
N VAL A 88 -22.96 -13.15 2.82
CA VAL A 88 -22.57 -12.07 3.75
C VAL A 88 -21.43 -12.44 4.68
N GLY A 89 -21.41 -13.67 5.23
CA GLY A 89 -20.32 -14.15 6.07
C GLY A 89 -18.98 -14.23 5.33
N GLY A 90 -19.00 -14.60 4.05
CA GLY A 90 -17.83 -14.61 3.18
C GLY A 90 -17.33 -13.20 2.88
N ARG A 91 -18.24 -12.26 2.66
CA ARG A 91 -17.93 -10.83 2.44
C ARG A 91 -17.28 -10.22 3.68
N LEU A 92 -17.86 -10.43 4.86
CA LEU A 92 -17.31 -9.95 6.14
C LEU A 92 -15.92 -10.53 6.39
N LYS A 93 -15.75 -11.85 6.22
CA LYS A 93 -14.43 -12.49 6.35
C LYS A 93 -13.40 -11.88 5.41
N HIS A 94 -13.75 -11.70 4.13
CA HIS A 94 -12.85 -11.09 3.16
C HIS A 94 -12.49 -9.66 3.53
N ALA A 95 -13.49 -8.85 3.91
CA ALA A 95 -13.29 -7.46 4.31
C ALA A 95 -12.37 -7.34 5.54
N LEU A 96 -12.57 -8.18 6.56
CA LEU A 96 -11.74 -8.19 7.77
C LEU A 96 -10.29 -8.58 7.46
N VAL A 97 -10.07 -9.63 6.68
CA VAL A 97 -8.71 -10.07 6.31
C VAL A 97 -7.96 -9.03 5.48
N ARG A 98 -8.67 -8.28 4.63
CA ARG A 98 -8.09 -7.27 3.75
C ARG A 98 -8.09 -5.85 4.31
N GLY A 99 -8.72 -5.63 5.47
CA GLY A 99 -8.86 -4.30 6.07
C GLY A 99 -9.79 -3.36 5.28
N ILE A 100 -10.76 -3.91 4.55
CA ILE A 100 -11.74 -3.15 3.76
C ILE A 100 -12.86 -2.69 4.69
N THR A 101 -13.02 -1.39 4.87
CA THR A 101 -14.04 -0.82 5.75
C THR A 101 -15.25 -0.25 5.02
N GLN A 102 -15.17 -0.10 3.70
CA GLN A 102 -16.17 0.58 2.88
C GLN A 102 -17.59 0.00 3.02
N TYR A 103 -17.71 -1.33 3.15
CA TYR A 103 -18.99 -2.04 3.19
C TYR A 103 -19.30 -2.62 4.57
N ILE A 104 -18.52 -2.28 5.59
CA ILE A 104 -18.61 -2.97 6.90
C ILE A 104 -19.96 -2.78 7.56
N VAL A 105 -20.55 -1.60 7.47
CA VAL A 105 -21.84 -1.28 8.10
C VAL A 105 -22.98 -2.06 7.43
N GLU A 106 -23.02 -2.05 6.10
CA GLU A 106 -24.07 -2.75 5.31
C GLU A 106 -24.01 -4.26 5.53
N ASP A 107 -22.81 -4.84 5.37
CA ASP A 107 -22.62 -6.29 5.48
C ASP A 107 -22.83 -6.78 6.94
N THR A 108 -22.45 -5.98 7.93
CA THR A 108 -22.72 -6.33 9.35
C THR A 108 -24.20 -6.28 9.65
N GLU A 109 -24.91 -5.29 9.18
CA GLU A 109 -26.37 -5.18 9.38
C GLU A 109 -27.12 -6.31 8.67
N GLU A 110 -26.73 -6.66 7.45
CA GLU A 110 -27.30 -7.81 6.73
C GLU A 110 -27.07 -9.11 7.50
N ALA A 111 -25.85 -9.32 8.01
CA ALA A 111 -25.53 -10.49 8.83
C ALA A 111 -26.35 -10.52 10.13
N ARG A 112 -26.46 -9.36 10.82
CA ARG A 112 -27.23 -9.23 12.06
C ARG A 112 -28.68 -9.69 11.93
N GLN A 113 -29.31 -9.37 10.79
CA GLN A 113 -30.71 -9.77 10.54
C GLN A 113 -30.89 -11.29 10.40
N GLY A 114 -29.81 -12.02 10.08
CA GLY A 114 -29.81 -13.48 9.99
C GLY A 114 -29.63 -14.22 11.32
N PHE A 115 -29.36 -13.50 12.42
CA PHE A 115 -29.09 -14.09 13.74
C PHE A 115 -30.07 -13.57 14.80
N GLU A 116 -30.38 -14.41 15.79
CA GLU A 116 -31.23 -14.02 16.93
C GLU A 116 -30.58 -12.95 17.82
N ARG A 117 -29.24 -12.99 17.95
CA ARG A 117 -28.48 -12.06 18.79
C ARG A 117 -27.37 -11.38 17.99
N PRO A 118 -27.18 -10.06 18.15
CA PRO A 118 -26.14 -9.32 17.43
C PRO A 118 -24.71 -9.87 17.62
N ILE A 119 -24.43 -10.46 18.77
CA ILE A 119 -23.10 -11.04 19.10
C ILE A 119 -22.74 -12.29 18.28
N GLN A 120 -23.67 -12.81 17.50
CA GLN A 120 -23.47 -14.02 16.67
C GLN A 120 -22.95 -13.68 15.27
N VAL A 121 -22.84 -12.40 14.91
CA VAL A 121 -22.31 -11.92 13.62
C VAL A 121 -20.82 -12.12 13.48
#